data_58d4a5f4953b8fee83f2e2257fa5477a
#
_entry.id   58d4a5f4953b8fee83f2e2257fa5477a
#
_cell.length_a   1.000
_cell.length_b   1.000
_cell.length_c   1.000
_cell.angle_alpha   90.00
_cell.angle_beta   90.00
_cell.angle_gamma   90.00
#
_symmetry.space_group_name_H-M   'P 1'
#
loop_
_entity.id
_entity.type
_entity.pdbx_description
1 polymer ?
#
loop_
_entity_poly.entity_id
_entity_poly.type
_entity_poly.pdbx_seq_one_letter_code
_entity_poly.pdbx_strand_id
1 'polypeptide(L)'
;HIHAQLVYRDASNFPLLGRATESAGARYERFPDSLKNISRAPLWNLSRNSAGMAIRFRSNSTTIAAKWVALFNTHMNHMTDTGAKGLDLYCLQKNGDWRFVNSARPKGKTNQVTIIKNMHPEEREYMLYLPLYDGLVSLSIGVDSLATISQPLVDYPIRKNPVVFYGTSILQGGCASRPGMAHTNIISRRLNRECINLGFSGNAFLDLEVAKVIAEVEASVFVLDFVPNA
;
A
#
# COMPACT_ATOMS: atom_id res chain seq x y z
N HIS A 1 17.72 -9.40 28.95
CA HIS A 1 17.16 -9.61 27.59
C HIS A 1 18.11 -8.93 26.60
N ILE A 2 18.87 -9.74 25.87
CA ILE A 2 19.64 -9.27 24.71
C ILE A 2 18.57 -8.82 23.69
N HIS A 3 18.41 -7.55 23.46
CA HIS A 3 17.61 -7.06 22.35
C HIS A 3 18.29 -7.55 21.07
N ALA A 4 17.63 -8.44 20.32
CA ALA A 4 18.13 -8.88 19.03
C ALA A 4 18.30 -7.63 18.15
N GLN A 5 19.49 -7.48 17.57
CA GLN A 5 19.77 -6.40 16.64
C GLN A 5 18.85 -6.54 15.42
N LEU A 6 18.19 -5.45 15.01
CA LEU A 6 17.35 -5.46 13.82
C LEU A 6 18.21 -5.28 12.56
N VAL A 7 17.95 -6.11 11.57
CA VAL A 7 18.46 -5.94 10.20
C VAL A 7 17.33 -5.49 9.29
N TYR A 8 17.62 -4.59 8.35
CA TYR A 8 16.64 -4.02 7.44
C TYR A 8 16.88 -4.50 6.02
N ARG A 9 15.82 -4.94 5.35
CA ARG A 9 15.82 -5.35 3.95
C ARG A 9 14.98 -4.39 3.13
N ASP A 10 15.49 -3.99 1.97
CA ASP A 10 14.75 -3.13 1.07
C ASP A 10 13.46 -3.82 0.63
N ALA A 11 12.33 -3.12 0.73
CA ALA A 11 11.03 -3.65 0.36
C ALA A 11 10.89 -3.87 -1.16
N SER A 12 11.80 -3.33 -1.98
CA SER A 12 11.85 -3.61 -3.42
C SER A 12 12.16 -5.07 -3.73
N ASN A 13 12.74 -5.80 -2.79
CA ASN A 13 13.01 -7.24 -2.93
C ASN A 13 11.75 -8.11 -2.81
N PHE A 14 10.59 -7.55 -2.50
CA PHE A 14 9.34 -8.29 -2.23
C PHE A 14 8.22 -7.86 -3.17
N PRO A 15 7.22 -8.72 -3.44
CA PRO A 15 6.11 -8.38 -4.32
C PRO A 15 5.34 -7.14 -3.84
N LEU A 16 4.99 -6.28 -4.79
CA LEU A 16 4.13 -5.12 -4.61
C LEU A 16 2.78 -5.40 -5.28
N LEU A 17 1.69 -5.26 -4.55
CA LEU A 17 0.32 -5.33 -5.04
C LEU A 17 -0.26 -3.93 -5.23
N GLY A 18 -1.30 -3.81 -6.05
CA GLY A 18 -2.11 -2.61 -6.18
C GLY A 18 -1.64 -1.61 -7.24
N ARG A 19 -0.67 -1.96 -8.09
CA ARG A 19 -0.27 -1.14 -9.26
C ARG A 19 -1.08 -1.49 -10.49
N ALA A 20 -1.48 -0.47 -11.26
CA ALA A 20 -2.17 -0.66 -12.52
C ALA A 20 -1.25 -1.17 -13.63
N THR A 21 0.01 -0.77 -13.62
CA THR A 21 1.00 -1.14 -14.64
C THR A 21 2.36 -1.43 -14.01
N GLU A 22 3.14 -2.31 -14.62
CA GLU A 22 4.53 -2.62 -14.20
C GLU A 22 5.55 -1.68 -14.84
N SER A 23 5.13 -0.57 -15.43
CA SER A 23 6.01 0.34 -16.16
C SER A 23 7.13 0.91 -15.30
N ALA A 24 8.21 1.31 -15.98
CA ALA A 24 9.31 2.06 -15.38
C ALA A 24 8.79 3.37 -14.79
N GLY A 25 8.85 3.51 -13.52
CA GLY A 25 8.44 4.66 -12.73
C GLY A 25 8.82 4.44 -11.30
N ALA A 26 8.62 5.43 -10.44
CA ALA A 26 8.87 5.24 -9.02
C ALA A 26 7.99 4.12 -8.49
N ARG A 27 8.61 3.14 -7.84
CA ARG A 27 8.00 1.86 -7.46
C ARG A 27 6.68 2.03 -6.69
N TYR A 28 6.58 3.07 -5.87
CA TYR A 28 5.46 3.28 -4.97
C TYR A 28 4.45 4.32 -5.48
N GLU A 29 4.52 4.68 -6.76
CA GLU A 29 3.59 5.58 -7.45
C GLU A 29 2.58 4.77 -8.27
N ARG A 30 1.35 5.30 -8.42
CA ARG A 30 0.23 4.59 -9.06
C ARG A 30 0.23 4.73 -10.59
N PHE A 31 0.83 5.80 -11.10
CA PHE A 31 0.93 6.04 -12.55
C PHE A 31 2.32 5.73 -13.08
N PRO A 32 2.43 5.36 -14.37
CA PRO A 32 3.70 5.28 -15.06
C PRO A 32 4.25 6.70 -15.35
N ASP A 33 5.58 6.83 -15.44
CA ASP A 33 6.26 8.10 -15.71
C ASP A 33 5.84 8.74 -17.05
N SER A 34 5.37 7.94 -18.01
CA SER A 34 4.86 8.42 -19.30
C SER A 34 3.71 9.42 -19.15
N LEU A 35 2.94 9.34 -18.05
CA LEU A 35 1.83 10.27 -17.80
C LEU A 35 2.26 11.60 -17.18
N LYS A 36 3.51 11.75 -16.74
CA LYS A 36 3.99 12.93 -16.02
C LYS A 36 3.75 14.25 -16.77
N ASN A 37 4.02 14.26 -18.06
CA ASN A 37 3.99 15.49 -18.87
C ASN A 37 2.64 15.74 -19.57
N ILE A 38 1.72 14.78 -19.50
CA ILE A 38 0.42 14.87 -20.16
C ILE A 38 -0.75 14.95 -19.16
N SER A 39 -0.52 14.56 -17.90
CA SER A 39 -1.53 14.68 -16.85
C SER A 39 -1.57 16.08 -16.26
N ARG A 40 -2.76 16.51 -15.81
CA ARG A 40 -2.91 17.73 -15.01
C ARG A 40 -2.05 17.64 -13.75
N ALA A 41 -1.39 18.72 -13.37
CA ALA A 41 -0.47 18.73 -12.23
C ALA A 41 -1.10 18.22 -10.91
N PRO A 42 -2.35 18.58 -10.52
CA PRO A 42 -2.97 18.02 -9.32
C PRO A 42 -3.19 16.50 -9.40
N LEU A 43 -3.61 16.00 -10.57
CA LEU A 43 -3.80 14.56 -10.80
C LEU A 43 -2.47 13.81 -10.72
N TRP A 44 -1.42 14.34 -11.37
CA TRP A 44 -0.08 13.77 -11.30
C TRP A 44 0.43 13.69 -9.85
N ASN A 45 0.30 14.77 -9.08
CA ASN A 45 0.74 14.78 -7.68
C ASN A 45 0.00 13.74 -6.84
N LEU A 46 -1.32 13.59 -7.03
CA LEU A 46 -2.11 12.55 -6.34
C LEU A 46 -1.73 11.14 -6.80
N SER A 47 -1.37 10.95 -8.06
CA SER A 47 -0.97 9.63 -8.57
C SER A 47 0.30 9.09 -7.91
N ARG A 48 1.10 9.98 -7.32
CA ARG A 48 2.32 9.63 -6.58
C ARG A 48 2.05 9.17 -5.15
N ASN A 49 0.80 9.21 -4.67
CA ASN A 49 0.39 8.58 -3.43
C ASN A 49 0.25 7.06 -3.63
N SER A 50 0.58 6.30 -2.59
CA SER A 50 0.64 4.83 -2.64
C SER A 50 -0.69 4.14 -2.27
N ALA A 51 -1.82 4.85 -2.41
CA ALA A 51 -3.14 4.34 -2.03
C ALA A 51 -3.46 2.98 -2.69
N GLY A 52 -3.90 2.03 -1.88
CA GLY A 52 -4.24 0.68 -2.35
C GLY A 52 -3.08 -0.29 -2.49
N MET A 53 -1.84 0.20 -2.43
CA MET A 53 -0.66 -0.65 -2.57
C MET A 53 -0.30 -1.39 -1.29
N ALA A 54 0.30 -2.58 -1.42
CA ALA A 54 0.81 -3.36 -0.31
C ALA A 54 2.03 -4.18 -0.71
N ILE A 55 2.95 -4.36 0.23
CA ILE A 55 4.10 -5.28 0.11
C ILE A 55 3.75 -6.62 0.77
N ARG A 56 4.06 -7.72 0.09
CA ARG A 56 3.92 -9.07 0.60
C ARG A 56 5.29 -9.66 0.95
N PHE A 57 5.43 -10.22 2.14
CA PHE A 57 6.64 -10.91 2.57
C PHE A 57 6.33 -12.00 3.60
N ARG A 58 7.31 -12.86 3.86
CA ARG A 58 7.26 -13.92 4.86
C ARG A 58 8.42 -13.79 5.84
N SER A 59 8.19 -14.08 7.12
CA SER A 59 9.25 -14.03 8.14
C SER A 59 8.88 -14.87 9.36
N ASN A 60 9.90 -15.41 10.05
CA ASN A 60 9.77 -16.02 11.36
C ASN A 60 10.24 -15.11 12.50
N SER A 61 10.47 -13.84 12.22
CA SER A 61 10.95 -12.87 13.20
C SER A 61 9.99 -12.69 14.37
N THR A 62 10.54 -12.52 15.58
CA THR A 62 9.77 -12.15 16.76
C THR A 62 9.41 -10.67 16.79
N THR A 63 10.09 -9.88 15.94
CA THR A 63 9.93 -8.43 15.83
C THR A 63 9.81 -8.03 14.36
N ILE A 64 8.80 -7.24 14.03
CA ILE A 64 8.69 -6.58 12.72
C ILE A 64 8.77 -5.08 12.92
N ALA A 65 9.65 -4.45 12.16
CA ALA A 65 9.84 -3.00 12.12
C ALA A 65 9.80 -2.48 10.66
N ALA A 66 9.67 -1.18 10.51
CA ALA A 66 9.78 -0.53 9.21
C ALA A 66 10.62 0.74 9.32
N LYS A 67 11.38 1.03 8.24
CA LYS A 67 11.96 2.33 7.95
C LYS A 67 11.38 2.82 6.64
N TRP A 68 10.90 4.07 6.60
CA TRP A 68 10.42 4.67 5.36
C TRP A 68 10.66 6.17 5.31
N VAL A 69 10.78 6.68 4.10
CA VAL A 69 10.80 8.10 3.82
C VAL A 69 9.57 8.44 3.02
N ALA A 70 8.70 9.28 3.59
CA ALA A 70 7.52 9.80 2.92
C ALA A 70 7.93 10.75 1.79
N LEU A 71 7.19 10.76 0.68
CA LEU A 71 7.49 11.60 -0.47
C LEU A 71 7.21 13.08 -0.18
N PHE A 72 6.02 13.37 0.33
CA PHE A 72 5.54 14.74 0.58
C PHE A 72 5.56 15.14 2.05
N ASN A 73 5.47 14.18 2.97
CA ASN A 73 5.23 14.39 4.40
C ASN A 73 3.86 15.05 4.67
N THR A 74 2.83 14.54 4.00
CA THR A 74 1.46 15.06 4.05
C THR A 74 0.94 15.10 5.49
N HIS A 75 0.27 16.20 5.84
CA HIS A 75 -0.48 16.38 7.07
C HIS A 75 -1.85 16.96 6.74
N MET A 76 -2.89 16.39 7.30
CA MET A 76 -4.28 16.78 7.05
C MET A 76 -5.01 16.99 8.37
N ASN A 77 -5.80 18.07 8.48
CA ASN A 77 -6.52 18.40 9.71
C ASN A 77 -7.70 17.47 10.02
N HIS A 78 -8.18 16.74 9.02
CA HIS A 78 -9.37 15.87 9.08
C HIS A 78 -9.06 14.39 8.88
N MET A 79 -7.78 14.02 8.76
CA MET A 79 -7.34 12.63 8.61
C MET A 79 -6.11 12.38 9.49
N THR A 80 -6.06 11.21 10.12
CA THR A 80 -4.89 10.86 10.94
C THR A 80 -3.63 10.74 10.09
N ASP A 81 -2.48 11.13 10.62
CA ASP A 81 -1.18 10.92 9.99
C ASP A 81 -0.92 9.43 9.72
N THR A 82 -1.45 8.53 10.56
CA THR A 82 -1.38 7.09 10.34
C THR A 82 -2.07 6.66 9.05
N GLY A 83 -3.24 7.20 8.75
CA GLY A 83 -3.93 6.97 7.48
C GLY A 83 -3.24 7.63 6.29
N ALA A 84 -2.83 8.90 6.48
CA ALA A 84 -2.25 9.70 5.40
C ALA A 84 -0.87 9.20 4.96
N LYS A 85 0.06 8.94 5.90
CA LYS A 85 1.48 8.62 5.61
C LYS A 85 2.07 7.47 6.43
N GLY A 86 1.24 6.71 7.18
CA GLY A 86 1.64 5.53 7.95
C GLY A 86 1.55 4.23 7.16
N LEU A 87 1.89 3.13 7.83
CA LEU A 87 1.85 1.78 7.27
C LEU A 87 1.00 0.88 8.16
N ASP A 88 0.33 -0.13 7.56
CA ASP A 88 -0.49 -1.11 8.28
C ASP A 88 -0.02 -2.53 8.02
N LEU A 89 0.31 -3.26 9.07
CA LEU A 89 0.73 -4.65 9.00
C LEU A 89 -0.46 -5.60 9.25
N TYR A 90 -0.62 -6.55 8.35
CA TYR A 90 -1.55 -7.68 8.44
C TYR A 90 -0.79 -8.98 8.37
N CYS A 91 -1.33 -10.03 9.03
CA CYS A 91 -0.80 -11.39 9.03
C CYS A 91 -1.87 -12.37 8.55
N LEU A 92 -1.48 -13.29 7.67
CA LEU A 92 -2.36 -14.37 7.21
C LEU A 92 -2.54 -15.40 8.32
N GLN A 93 -3.77 -15.72 8.61
CA GLN A 93 -4.13 -16.75 9.58
C GLN A 93 -4.28 -18.13 8.91
N LYS A 94 -4.25 -19.19 9.70
CA LYS A 94 -4.41 -20.58 9.22
C LYS A 94 -5.73 -20.84 8.48
N ASN A 95 -6.77 -20.06 8.80
CA ASN A 95 -8.08 -20.14 8.11
C ASN A 95 -8.15 -19.35 6.81
N GLY A 96 -7.04 -18.72 6.37
CA GLY A 96 -6.98 -17.92 5.15
C GLY A 96 -7.35 -16.44 5.32
N ASP A 97 -7.73 -16.01 6.52
CA ASP A 97 -8.09 -14.61 6.78
C ASP A 97 -6.85 -13.75 7.05
N TRP A 98 -6.84 -12.54 6.52
CA TRP A 98 -5.88 -11.51 6.88
C TRP A 98 -6.32 -10.77 8.14
N ARG A 99 -5.53 -10.86 9.20
CA ARG A 99 -5.79 -10.17 10.47
C ARG A 99 -4.83 -9.01 10.66
N PHE A 100 -5.39 -7.90 11.14
CA PHE A 100 -4.63 -6.73 11.54
C PHE A 100 -3.66 -7.08 12.69
N VAL A 101 -2.40 -6.66 12.55
CA VAL A 101 -1.36 -6.82 13.57
C VAL A 101 -1.15 -5.51 14.31
N ASN A 102 -0.70 -4.47 13.61
CA ASN A 102 -0.49 -3.13 14.16
C ASN A 102 -0.18 -2.14 13.02
N SER A 103 -0.17 -0.84 13.37
CA SER A 103 0.22 0.24 12.45
C SER A 103 1.60 0.79 12.80
N ALA A 104 2.37 1.14 11.76
CA ALA A 104 3.55 1.98 11.91
C ALA A 104 3.12 3.46 11.84
N ARG A 105 3.05 4.10 13.02
CA ARG A 105 2.65 5.51 13.15
C ARG A 105 3.80 6.42 12.75
N PRO A 106 3.62 7.31 11.76
CA PRO A 106 4.66 8.22 11.32
C PRO A 106 4.94 9.32 12.36
N LYS A 107 6.19 9.78 12.42
CA LYS A 107 6.60 10.92 13.24
C LYS A 107 6.97 12.13 12.38
N GLY A 108 7.15 11.96 11.10
CA GLY A 108 7.56 12.98 10.15
C GLY A 108 7.84 12.40 8.77
N LYS A 109 8.74 13.06 8.04
CA LYS A 109 9.11 12.61 6.68
C LYS A 109 9.95 11.32 6.72
N THR A 110 10.89 11.21 7.64
CA THR A 110 11.75 10.02 7.81
C THR A 110 11.33 9.28 9.08
N ASN A 111 11.07 8.01 8.96
CA ASN A 111 10.48 7.21 10.01
C ASN A 111 11.24 5.90 10.22
N GLN A 112 11.34 5.49 11.49
CA GLN A 112 11.77 4.18 11.92
C GLN A 112 10.90 3.74 13.09
N VAL A 113 10.13 2.66 12.92
CA VAL A 113 9.11 2.23 13.90
C VAL A 113 9.16 0.73 14.05
N THR A 114 9.20 0.24 15.30
CA THR A 114 8.89 -1.15 15.59
C THR A 114 7.36 -1.31 15.58
N ILE A 115 6.85 -2.12 14.65
CA ILE A 115 5.41 -2.35 14.47
C ILE A 115 4.90 -3.33 15.53
N ILE A 116 5.59 -4.44 15.71
CA ILE A 116 5.28 -5.47 16.71
C ILE A 116 6.57 -6.12 17.22
N LYS A 117 6.54 -6.62 18.45
CA LYS A 117 7.63 -7.35 19.09
C LYS A 117 7.08 -8.45 20.00
N ASN A 118 7.98 -9.33 20.45
CA ASN A 118 7.67 -10.43 21.37
C ASN A 118 6.69 -11.45 20.78
N MET A 119 6.70 -11.67 19.49
CA MET A 119 5.98 -12.76 18.85
C MET A 119 6.73 -14.10 19.07
N HIS A 120 6.02 -15.21 18.92
CA HIS A 120 6.69 -16.50 18.79
C HIS A 120 7.47 -16.60 17.47
N PRO A 121 8.65 -17.24 17.44
CA PRO A 121 9.45 -17.38 16.23
C PRO A 121 8.87 -18.49 15.34
N GLU A 122 7.85 -18.17 14.57
CA GLU A 122 7.26 -19.04 13.56
C GLU A 122 7.06 -18.30 12.24
N GLU A 123 7.13 -19.05 11.15
CA GLU A 123 6.96 -18.51 9.80
C GLU A 123 5.53 -18.01 9.59
N ARG A 124 5.40 -16.75 9.19
CA ARG A 124 4.14 -16.08 8.92
C ARG A 124 4.20 -15.32 7.61
N GLU A 125 3.08 -15.30 6.91
CA GLU A 125 2.85 -14.45 5.75
C GLU A 125 2.32 -13.09 6.19
N TYR A 126 2.92 -12.04 5.67
CA TYR A 126 2.59 -10.66 6.01
C TYR A 126 2.17 -9.85 4.77
N MET A 127 1.33 -8.86 5.01
CA MET A 127 0.96 -7.82 4.06
C MET A 127 1.08 -6.46 4.74
N LEU A 128 1.91 -5.58 4.18
CA LEU A 128 2.17 -4.24 4.67
C LEU A 128 1.55 -3.23 3.71
N TYR A 129 0.40 -2.65 4.11
CA TYR A 129 -0.26 -1.60 3.34
C TYR A 129 0.49 -0.28 3.44
N LEU A 130 0.53 0.43 2.32
CA LEU A 130 1.24 1.69 2.11
C LEU A 130 0.32 2.91 2.33
N PRO A 131 0.87 4.13 2.47
CA PRO A 131 0.12 5.35 2.73
C PRO A 131 -1.00 5.64 1.74
N LEU A 132 -2.11 6.25 2.22
CA LEU A 132 -3.25 6.60 1.36
C LEU A 132 -3.12 7.98 0.70
N TYR A 133 -2.50 8.96 1.40
CA TYR A 133 -2.38 10.36 0.94
C TYR A 133 -0.93 10.85 0.89
N ASP A 134 0.01 9.92 0.85
CA ASP A 134 1.43 10.18 0.62
C ASP A 134 2.03 9.09 -0.27
N GLY A 135 3.15 9.40 -0.88
CA GLY A 135 4.00 8.44 -1.55
C GLY A 135 5.17 8.02 -0.67
N LEU A 136 5.98 7.09 -1.17
CA LEU A 136 7.20 6.65 -0.53
C LEU A 136 8.40 6.88 -1.45
N VAL A 137 9.47 7.46 -0.90
CA VAL A 137 10.79 7.52 -1.54
C VAL A 137 11.51 6.18 -1.34
N SER A 138 11.43 5.62 -0.13
CA SER A 138 12.05 4.36 0.24
C SER A 138 11.28 3.66 1.33
N LEU A 139 11.38 2.33 1.37
CA LEU A 139 10.79 1.48 2.39
C LEU A 139 11.72 0.28 2.65
N SER A 140 11.99 0.01 3.92
CA SER A 140 12.70 -1.20 4.36
C SER A 140 11.97 -1.87 5.50
N ILE A 141 11.97 -3.20 5.50
CA ILE A 141 11.37 -4.03 6.53
C ILE A 141 12.48 -4.52 7.47
N GLY A 142 12.29 -4.30 8.77
CA GLY A 142 13.20 -4.70 9.83
C GLY A 142 12.75 -5.99 10.50
N VAL A 143 13.69 -6.92 10.67
CA VAL A 143 13.50 -8.21 11.34
C VAL A 143 14.68 -8.47 12.29
N ASP A 144 14.52 -9.40 13.22
CA ASP A 144 15.62 -9.85 14.09
C ASP A 144 16.76 -10.40 13.23
N SER A 145 18.01 -10.13 13.61
CA SER A 145 19.21 -10.46 12.82
C SER A 145 19.39 -11.95 12.49
N LEU A 146 18.82 -12.82 13.31
CA LEU A 146 18.85 -14.28 13.12
C LEU A 146 17.58 -14.83 12.45
N ALA A 147 16.59 -13.97 12.21
CA ALA A 147 15.34 -14.37 11.57
C ALA A 147 15.47 -14.41 10.04
N THR A 148 14.62 -15.23 9.44
CA THR A 148 14.43 -15.24 8.00
C THR A 148 13.49 -14.12 7.58
N ILE A 149 13.72 -13.55 6.40
CA ILE A 149 12.74 -12.77 5.65
C ILE A 149 12.86 -13.15 4.17
N SER A 150 11.76 -13.53 3.56
CA SER A 150 11.74 -14.12 2.22
C SER A 150 10.50 -13.73 1.41
N GLN A 151 10.48 -14.18 0.16
CA GLN A 151 9.29 -14.11 -0.69
C GLN A 151 8.11 -14.85 -0.04
N PRO A 152 6.86 -14.39 -0.24
CA PRO A 152 5.69 -15.12 0.19
C PRO A 152 5.63 -16.49 -0.49
N LEU A 153 5.11 -17.49 0.21
CA LEU A 153 4.88 -18.85 -0.33
C LEU A 153 3.40 -19.08 -0.64
N VAL A 154 2.50 -18.35 0.00
CA VAL A 154 1.06 -18.46 -0.22
C VAL A 154 0.66 -17.50 -1.34
N ASP A 155 0.03 -18.04 -2.37
CA ASP A 155 -0.58 -17.23 -3.43
C ASP A 155 -1.65 -16.31 -2.85
N TYR A 156 -1.45 -15.03 -3.02
CA TYR A 156 -2.43 -14.01 -2.73
C TYR A 156 -2.17 -12.80 -3.63
N PRO A 157 -3.16 -12.29 -4.27
CA PRO A 157 -4.56 -12.74 -4.30
C PRO A 157 -4.70 -14.06 -5.10
N ILE A 158 -5.55 -14.97 -4.60
CA ILE A 158 -5.80 -16.27 -5.26
C ILE A 158 -6.56 -16.07 -6.58
N ARG A 159 -7.46 -15.09 -6.62
CA ARG A 159 -8.27 -14.78 -7.80
C ARG A 159 -7.50 -13.88 -8.74
N LYS A 160 -7.25 -14.37 -9.95
CA LYS A 160 -6.64 -13.59 -11.03
C LYS A 160 -7.55 -12.45 -11.49
N ASN A 161 -6.98 -11.47 -12.18
CA ASN A 161 -7.63 -10.29 -12.74
C ASN A 161 -8.21 -9.37 -11.64
N PRO A 162 -7.61 -8.22 -11.41
CA PRO A 162 -7.96 -7.33 -10.32
C PRO A 162 -9.34 -6.69 -10.50
N VAL A 163 -9.86 -6.09 -9.43
CA VAL A 163 -10.89 -5.07 -9.51
C VAL A 163 -10.20 -3.71 -9.58
N VAL A 164 -10.50 -2.93 -10.60
CA VAL A 164 -9.99 -1.57 -10.77
C VAL A 164 -11.03 -0.57 -10.27
N PHE A 165 -10.65 0.27 -9.33
CA PHE A 165 -11.48 1.35 -8.80
C PHE A 165 -10.94 2.68 -9.30
N TYR A 166 -11.75 3.44 -10.02
CA TYR A 166 -11.46 4.81 -10.39
C TYR A 166 -12.49 5.76 -9.77
N GLY A 167 -12.02 6.81 -9.10
CA GLY A 167 -12.94 7.76 -8.48
C GLY A 167 -12.31 8.79 -7.57
N THR A 168 -13.10 9.24 -6.61
CA THR A 168 -12.87 10.43 -5.79
C THR A 168 -11.98 10.18 -4.57
N SER A 169 -11.98 11.15 -3.62
CA SER A 169 -11.33 11.05 -2.31
C SER A 169 -11.83 9.86 -1.49
N ILE A 170 -13.10 9.50 -1.61
CA ILE A 170 -13.67 8.35 -0.90
C ILE A 170 -12.98 7.06 -1.37
N LEU A 171 -12.81 6.89 -2.68
CA LEU A 171 -12.08 5.76 -3.25
C LEU A 171 -10.60 5.77 -2.88
N GLN A 172 -9.95 6.93 -2.87
CA GLN A 172 -8.56 7.03 -2.42
C GLN A 172 -8.37 6.53 -0.98
N GLY A 173 -9.41 6.60 -0.16
CA GLY A 173 -9.43 6.18 1.23
C GLY A 173 -9.50 7.36 2.20
N GLY A 174 -10.12 8.47 1.77
CA GLY A 174 -10.28 9.68 2.57
C GLY A 174 -10.89 9.40 3.93
N CYS A 175 -10.26 9.96 4.98
CA CYS A 175 -10.57 9.84 6.40
C CYS A 175 -10.48 8.42 6.99
N ALA A 176 -9.96 7.43 6.26
CA ALA A 176 -9.62 6.15 6.87
C ALA A 176 -8.53 6.36 7.94
N SER A 177 -8.73 5.78 9.12
CA SER A 177 -7.84 5.97 10.28
C SER A 177 -6.43 5.39 10.06
N ARG A 178 -6.29 4.46 9.12
CA ARG A 178 -5.05 3.76 8.75
C ARG A 178 -5.19 3.10 7.37
N PRO A 179 -4.09 2.79 6.66
CA PRO A 179 -4.15 2.32 5.27
C PRO A 179 -5.03 1.09 5.02
N GLY A 180 -4.95 0.08 5.86
CA GLY A 180 -5.73 -1.14 5.70
C GLY A 180 -7.24 -0.97 5.88
N MET A 181 -7.71 0.21 6.32
CA MET A 181 -9.12 0.55 6.48
C MET A 181 -9.71 1.29 5.27
N ALA A 182 -8.91 1.63 4.25
CA ALA A 182 -9.49 2.02 2.97
C ALA A 182 -10.40 0.89 2.47
N HIS A 183 -11.61 1.24 2.01
CA HIS A 183 -12.60 0.22 1.64
C HIS A 183 -12.12 -0.69 0.49
N THR A 184 -11.33 -0.18 -0.45
CA THR A 184 -10.70 -0.99 -1.50
C THR A 184 -9.79 -2.09 -0.92
N ASN A 185 -9.05 -1.79 0.14
CA ASN A 185 -8.19 -2.75 0.84
C ASN A 185 -9.01 -3.78 1.64
N ILE A 186 -10.13 -3.35 2.24
CA ILE A 186 -11.08 -4.27 2.90
C ILE A 186 -11.70 -5.22 1.88
N ILE A 187 -12.15 -4.71 0.75
CA ILE A 187 -12.75 -5.49 -0.34
C ILE A 187 -11.73 -6.49 -0.88
N SER A 188 -10.48 -6.07 -1.12
CA SER A 188 -9.40 -6.94 -1.59
C SER A 188 -9.21 -8.15 -0.68
N ARG A 189 -9.12 -7.94 0.64
CA ARG A 189 -8.98 -9.04 1.60
C ARG A 189 -10.20 -9.96 1.65
N ARG A 190 -11.41 -9.40 1.59
CA ARG A 190 -12.67 -10.17 1.63
C ARG A 190 -12.91 -11.01 0.38
N LEU A 191 -12.56 -10.46 -0.78
CA LEU A 191 -12.75 -11.14 -2.06
C LEU A 191 -11.57 -12.07 -2.40
N ASN A 192 -10.47 -12.00 -1.66
CA ASN A 192 -9.22 -12.65 -2.00
C ASN A 192 -8.78 -12.32 -3.44
N ARG A 193 -8.86 -11.04 -3.78
CA ARG A 193 -8.63 -10.50 -5.12
C ARG A 193 -7.90 -9.16 -5.02
N GLU A 194 -6.94 -8.95 -5.90
CA GLU A 194 -6.26 -7.66 -5.97
C GLU A 194 -7.24 -6.54 -6.31
N CYS A 195 -7.12 -5.41 -5.62
CA CYS A 195 -7.85 -4.19 -5.90
C CYS A 195 -6.84 -3.09 -6.24
N ILE A 196 -6.98 -2.50 -7.42
CA ILE A 196 -6.17 -1.37 -7.87
C ILE A 196 -6.95 -0.10 -7.54
N ASN A 197 -6.36 0.74 -6.71
CA ASN A 197 -6.98 1.99 -6.26
C ASN A 197 -6.50 3.18 -7.09
N LEU A 198 -7.34 3.66 -7.97
CA LEU A 198 -7.17 4.88 -8.75
C LEU A 198 -8.16 5.96 -8.28
N GLY A 199 -8.25 6.14 -6.97
CA GLY A 199 -8.95 7.27 -6.35
C GLY A 199 -8.07 8.52 -6.36
N PHE A 200 -8.65 9.66 -6.75
CA PHE A 200 -7.96 10.95 -6.87
C PHE A 200 -8.80 12.05 -6.24
N SER A 201 -8.43 12.42 -5.02
CA SER A 201 -9.16 13.39 -4.19
C SER A 201 -9.40 14.71 -4.92
N GLY A 202 -10.68 15.05 -5.19
CA GLY A 202 -11.08 16.26 -5.91
C GLY A 202 -10.61 16.31 -7.37
N ASN A 203 -10.15 15.21 -7.96
CA ASN A 203 -9.52 15.19 -9.28
C ASN A 203 -9.92 14.01 -10.18
N ALA A 204 -11.01 13.33 -9.90
CA ALA A 204 -11.54 12.27 -10.76
C ALA A 204 -12.44 12.87 -11.85
N PHE A 205 -11.86 13.41 -12.91
CA PHE A 205 -12.56 14.15 -14.00
C PHE A 205 -12.65 13.36 -15.31
N LEU A 206 -12.47 12.04 -15.29
CA LEU A 206 -12.46 11.19 -16.49
C LEU A 206 -11.38 11.59 -17.51
N ASP A 207 -10.21 12.00 -17.00
CA ASP A 207 -9.06 12.34 -17.86
C ASP A 207 -8.71 11.17 -18.80
N LEU A 208 -8.54 11.46 -20.10
CA LEU A 208 -8.33 10.45 -21.14
C LEU A 208 -7.08 9.58 -20.89
N GLU A 209 -6.02 10.17 -20.37
CA GLU A 209 -4.77 9.49 -20.03
C GLU A 209 -4.98 8.45 -18.92
N VAL A 210 -5.89 8.71 -17.95
CA VAL A 210 -6.26 7.75 -16.93
C VAL A 210 -7.06 6.59 -17.54
N ALA A 211 -8.00 6.91 -18.43
CA ALA A 211 -8.78 5.89 -19.14
C ALA A 211 -7.88 4.94 -19.93
N LYS A 212 -6.80 5.44 -20.55
CA LYS A 212 -5.82 4.61 -21.26
C LYS A 212 -5.08 3.66 -20.33
N VAL A 213 -4.63 4.13 -19.16
CA VAL A 213 -3.99 3.27 -18.14
C VAL A 213 -4.96 2.19 -17.65
N ILE A 214 -6.22 2.56 -17.39
CA ILE A 214 -7.25 1.62 -16.96
C ILE A 214 -7.51 0.55 -18.04
N ALA A 215 -7.52 0.94 -19.31
CA ALA A 215 -7.78 0.04 -20.43
C ALA A 215 -6.66 -1.00 -20.65
N GLU A 216 -5.45 -0.76 -20.17
CA GLU A 216 -4.33 -1.72 -20.22
C GLU A 216 -4.44 -2.82 -19.16
N VAL A 217 -5.31 -2.67 -18.17
CA VAL A 217 -5.46 -3.65 -17.09
C VAL A 217 -6.47 -4.72 -17.48
N GLU A 218 -6.04 -5.97 -17.48
CA GLU A 218 -6.95 -7.13 -17.61
C GLU A 218 -7.77 -7.31 -16.32
N ALA A 219 -8.73 -6.43 -16.10
CA ALA A 219 -9.55 -6.41 -14.90
C ALA A 219 -10.74 -7.37 -14.98
N SER A 220 -11.15 -7.91 -13.83
CA SER A 220 -12.42 -8.63 -13.72
C SER A 220 -13.64 -7.70 -13.64
N VAL A 221 -13.45 -6.52 -13.04
CA VAL A 221 -14.48 -5.49 -12.86
C VAL A 221 -13.82 -4.12 -12.83
N PHE A 222 -14.47 -3.16 -13.46
CA PHE A 222 -14.17 -1.72 -13.31
C PHE A 222 -15.28 -1.07 -12.49
N VAL A 223 -14.91 -0.36 -11.44
CA VAL A 223 -15.81 0.42 -10.59
C VAL A 223 -15.49 1.90 -10.77
N LEU A 224 -16.45 2.67 -11.26
CA LEU A 224 -16.31 4.09 -11.56
C LEU A 224 -17.17 4.92 -10.60
N ASP A 225 -16.53 5.69 -9.72
CA ASP A 225 -17.18 6.55 -8.70
C ASP A 225 -16.60 7.97 -8.77
N PHE A 226 -16.87 8.67 -9.86
CA PHE A 226 -16.31 10.00 -10.14
C PHE A 226 -17.34 11.14 -10.01
N VAL A 227 -18.63 10.84 -10.03
CA VAL A 227 -19.73 11.82 -10.10
C VAL A 227 -19.60 13.01 -9.12
N PRO A 228 -19.15 12.82 -7.85
CA PRO A 228 -18.97 13.95 -6.94
C PRO A 228 -17.86 14.94 -7.33
N ASN A 229 -17.00 14.61 -8.29
CA ASN A 229 -15.92 15.50 -8.78
C ASN A 229 -16.16 16.03 -10.21
N ALA A 230 -17.08 15.43 -10.95
CA ALA A 230 -17.40 15.80 -12.34
C ALA A 230 -18.38 16.98 -12.42
#